data_2a4031f60558d70c650e62b0db01419d
#
_entry.id   2a4031f60558d70c650e62b0db01419d
#
_cell.length_a   1.000
_cell.length_b   1.000
_cell.length_c   1.000
_cell.angle_alpha   90.00
_cell.angle_beta   90.00
_cell.angle_gamma   90.00
#
_symmetry.space_group_name_H-M   'P 1'
#
loop_
_entity.id
_entity.type
_entity.pdbx_description
1 polymer ?
#
loop_
_entity_poly.entity_id
_entity_poly.type
_entity_poly.pdbx_seq_one_letter_code
_entity_poly.pdbx_strand_id
1 'polypeptide(L)'
;MGNFSYITRRDIEFIAGLGANTIRLPFHYKLFTDEDYMGLTAEQDGFARVDSVVNWCRDNKLYLILDMHDAPGGQTGDNIDDSYGYPWLFESERSQQLFCDIWRNIAERYKNEPVILGYELINEPIAPYFDNMEELNGKLEALHKRAVKAIREVDTNHIILLGGSQWNGNFKPFKDTKYDDKLMYTCHRYGGAPTKEAIQEFIAFRDSVNLPMYMGEIGHNTSEWQSSFCKIMEENNIGWTFWPYKKKDDSCIMGIQMPDNWNHIVAFSESPRGSYAEIRKARPDQQMVRKAMNDFIQNCKKENCIPQKEYIHSLGFSFQ
;
A
#
# COMPACT_ATOMS: atom_id res chain seq x y z
N MET A 1 -7.59 23.62 -6.57
CA MET A 1 -6.36 23.28 -5.80
C MET A 1 -5.29 22.93 -6.80
N GLY A 2 -4.06 23.50 -6.67
CA GLY A 2 -2.98 23.21 -7.64
C GLY A 2 -2.60 21.73 -7.61
N ASN A 3 -2.16 21.19 -8.75
CA ASN A 3 -1.69 19.82 -8.91
C ASN A 3 -0.55 19.53 -7.92
N PHE A 4 -0.89 18.96 -6.77
CA PHE A 4 0.09 18.44 -5.83
C PHE A 4 0.56 17.07 -6.30
N SER A 5 1.82 17.00 -6.73
CA SER A 5 2.44 15.74 -7.15
C SER A 5 3.40 15.27 -6.06
N TYR A 6 2.94 14.33 -5.22
CA TYR A 6 3.76 13.69 -4.19
C TYR A 6 4.84 12.80 -4.82
N ILE A 7 4.46 12.04 -5.85
CA ILE A 7 5.35 11.24 -6.68
C ILE A 7 5.40 11.84 -8.09
N THR A 8 6.59 11.97 -8.64
CA THR A 8 6.87 12.53 -9.96
C THR A 8 7.80 11.62 -10.75
N ARG A 9 8.01 11.92 -12.04
CA ARG A 9 9.02 11.23 -12.86
C ARG A 9 10.40 11.20 -12.18
N ARG A 10 10.82 12.30 -11.53
CA ARG A 10 12.12 12.38 -10.85
C ARG A 10 12.25 11.43 -9.66
N ASP A 11 11.14 11.11 -9.00
CA ASP A 11 11.13 10.11 -7.94
C ASP A 11 11.37 8.71 -8.52
N ILE A 12 10.70 8.37 -9.62
CA ILE A 12 10.85 7.07 -10.30
C ILE A 12 12.27 6.91 -10.86
N GLU A 13 12.81 7.96 -11.50
CA GLU A 13 14.20 7.97 -11.98
C GLU A 13 15.21 7.76 -10.83
N PHE A 14 14.96 8.38 -9.67
CA PHE A 14 15.81 8.22 -8.50
C PHE A 14 15.73 6.79 -7.95
N ILE A 15 14.56 6.21 -7.82
CA ILE A 15 14.36 4.81 -7.37
C ILE A 15 15.10 3.84 -8.31
N ALA A 16 14.96 4.01 -9.62
CA ALA A 16 15.68 3.21 -10.62
C ALA A 16 17.20 3.37 -10.50
N GLY A 17 17.67 4.62 -10.30
CA GLY A 17 19.09 4.93 -10.09
C GLY A 17 19.70 4.32 -8.83
N LEU A 18 18.90 3.92 -7.85
CA LEU A 18 19.34 3.17 -6.68
C LEU A 18 19.54 1.66 -6.96
N GLY A 19 19.05 1.15 -8.10
CA GLY A 19 19.13 -0.26 -8.46
C GLY A 19 17.86 -1.07 -8.15
N ALA A 20 16.75 -0.41 -7.77
CA ALA A 20 15.46 -1.09 -7.65
C ALA A 20 14.98 -1.61 -9.01
N ASN A 21 14.19 -2.68 -9.01
CA ASN A 21 13.61 -3.27 -10.22
C ASN A 21 12.08 -3.25 -10.25
N THR A 22 11.44 -3.00 -9.11
CA THR A 22 9.99 -3.05 -8.98
C THR A 22 9.50 -1.93 -8.04
N ILE A 23 8.36 -1.37 -8.37
CA ILE A 23 7.63 -0.42 -7.52
C ILE A 23 6.27 -1.04 -7.18
N ARG A 24 5.91 -1.05 -5.91
CA ARG A 24 4.56 -1.28 -5.45
C ARG A 24 3.87 0.07 -5.32
N LEU A 25 2.81 0.30 -6.08
CA LEU A 25 2.07 1.56 -6.16
C LEU A 25 0.74 1.44 -5.43
N PRO A 26 0.64 1.96 -4.20
CA PRO A 26 -0.64 2.00 -3.49
C PRO A 26 -1.56 3.03 -4.12
N PHE A 27 -2.84 2.69 -4.24
CA PHE A 27 -3.87 3.61 -4.69
C PHE A 27 -5.16 3.45 -3.88
N HIS A 28 -5.92 4.54 -3.83
CA HIS A 28 -7.24 4.59 -3.22
C HIS A 28 -8.32 4.32 -4.27
N TYR A 29 -9.31 3.49 -3.97
CA TYR A 29 -10.40 3.13 -4.90
C TYR A 29 -11.14 4.34 -5.49
N LYS A 30 -11.29 5.43 -4.72
CA LYS A 30 -11.96 6.68 -5.14
C LYS A 30 -11.36 7.33 -6.38
N LEU A 31 -10.12 7.00 -6.74
CA LEU A 31 -9.51 7.48 -7.97
C LEU A 31 -10.12 6.87 -9.24
N PHE A 32 -10.87 5.78 -9.10
CA PHE A 32 -11.40 4.99 -10.22
C PHE A 32 -12.93 4.92 -10.28
N THR A 33 -13.63 5.62 -9.40
CA THR A 33 -15.08 5.65 -9.33
C THR A 33 -15.60 6.99 -8.84
N ASP A 34 -16.81 7.38 -9.26
CA ASP A 34 -17.59 8.47 -8.69
C ASP A 34 -18.50 7.99 -7.54
N GLU A 35 -18.55 6.67 -7.33
CA GLU A 35 -19.28 6.11 -6.20
C GLU A 35 -18.45 6.20 -4.91
N ASP A 36 -19.02 6.91 -3.95
CA ASP A 36 -18.48 6.98 -2.60
C ASP A 36 -19.61 6.73 -1.60
N TYR A 37 -19.48 5.68 -0.78
CA TYR A 37 -20.47 5.40 0.27
C TYR A 37 -20.61 6.54 1.29
N MET A 38 -19.62 7.46 1.33
CA MET A 38 -19.64 8.69 2.14
C MET A 38 -20.32 9.88 1.45
N GLY A 39 -20.68 9.77 0.18
CA GLY A 39 -21.17 10.87 -0.63
C GLY A 39 -20.11 11.95 -0.95
N LEU A 40 -18.83 11.63 -0.83
CA LEU A 40 -17.71 12.52 -1.17
C LEU A 40 -17.14 12.08 -2.51
N THR A 41 -17.30 12.89 -3.53
CA THR A 41 -16.67 12.63 -4.84
C THR A 41 -15.21 13.07 -4.84
N ALA A 42 -14.31 12.20 -5.27
CA ALA A 42 -12.93 12.53 -5.59
C ALA A 42 -12.77 12.85 -7.09
N GLU A 43 -11.68 13.50 -7.47
CA GLU A 43 -11.30 13.62 -8.87
C GLU A 43 -10.97 12.21 -9.42
N GLN A 44 -11.69 11.80 -10.47
CA GLN A 44 -11.49 10.49 -11.13
C GLN A 44 -10.36 10.57 -12.15
N ASP A 45 -9.15 10.82 -11.69
CA ASP A 45 -7.97 10.91 -12.54
C ASP A 45 -7.01 9.70 -12.37
N GLY A 46 -7.48 8.63 -11.73
CA GLY A 46 -6.69 7.44 -11.40
C GLY A 46 -6.00 6.85 -12.61
N PHE A 47 -6.71 6.68 -13.72
CA PHE A 47 -6.09 6.15 -14.95
C PHE A 47 -5.00 7.08 -15.50
N ALA A 48 -5.21 8.39 -15.53
CA ALA A 48 -4.19 9.33 -15.99
C ALA A 48 -2.94 9.33 -15.09
N ARG A 49 -3.11 9.14 -13.78
CA ARG A 49 -2.01 9.00 -12.83
C ARG A 49 -1.27 7.70 -13.03
N VAL A 50 -1.96 6.57 -13.11
CA VAL A 50 -1.34 5.26 -13.34
C VAL A 50 -0.65 5.21 -14.70
N ASP A 51 -1.25 5.74 -15.78
CA ASP A 51 -0.61 5.86 -17.10
C ASP A 51 0.71 6.62 -17.03
N SER A 52 0.76 7.70 -16.23
CA SER A 52 2.00 8.46 -16.04
C SER A 52 3.07 7.60 -15.36
N VAL A 53 2.72 6.90 -14.27
CA VAL A 53 3.66 6.02 -13.55
C VAL A 53 4.11 4.86 -14.42
N VAL A 54 3.21 4.22 -15.18
CA VAL A 54 3.54 3.15 -16.14
C VAL A 54 4.56 3.63 -17.16
N ASN A 55 4.36 4.83 -17.75
CA ASN A 55 5.31 5.39 -18.70
C ASN A 55 6.67 5.68 -18.06
N TRP A 56 6.69 6.22 -16.83
CA TRP A 56 7.95 6.47 -16.12
C TRP A 56 8.67 5.17 -15.74
N CYS A 57 7.94 4.14 -15.34
CA CYS A 57 8.51 2.81 -15.06
C CYS A 57 9.08 2.17 -16.35
N ARG A 58 8.35 2.26 -17.47
CA ARG A 58 8.83 1.74 -18.76
C ARG A 58 10.14 2.39 -19.18
N ASP A 59 10.22 3.73 -19.09
CA ASP A 59 11.43 4.48 -19.47
C ASP A 59 12.63 4.12 -18.59
N ASN A 60 12.38 3.71 -17.34
CA ASN A 60 13.40 3.35 -16.35
C ASN A 60 13.57 1.83 -16.16
N LYS A 61 12.93 0.98 -16.96
CA LYS A 61 13.02 -0.49 -16.90
C LYS A 61 12.61 -1.07 -15.54
N LEU A 62 11.61 -0.47 -14.90
CA LEU A 62 11.02 -0.93 -13.66
C LEU A 62 9.73 -1.70 -13.94
N TYR A 63 9.43 -2.70 -13.12
CA TYR A 63 8.11 -3.30 -13.03
C TYR A 63 7.23 -2.54 -12.03
N LEU A 64 5.92 -2.70 -12.19
CA LEU A 64 4.91 -2.04 -11.36
C LEU A 64 3.91 -3.07 -10.82
N ILE A 65 3.69 -3.07 -9.51
CA ILE A 65 2.59 -3.75 -8.85
C ILE A 65 1.54 -2.70 -8.49
N LEU A 66 0.32 -2.87 -8.95
CA LEU A 66 -0.81 -2.01 -8.56
C LEU A 66 -1.45 -2.60 -7.30
N ASP A 67 -1.48 -1.83 -6.22
CA ASP A 67 -2.01 -2.23 -4.93
C ASP A 67 -3.24 -1.38 -4.57
N MET A 68 -4.43 -2.01 -4.45
CA MET A 68 -5.57 -1.32 -3.86
C MET A 68 -5.39 -1.22 -2.34
N HIS A 69 -4.82 -0.09 -1.93
CA HIS A 69 -4.47 0.15 -0.53
C HIS A 69 -5.67 0.50 0.33
N ASP A 70 -6.64 1.17 -0.27
CA ASP A 70 -7.94 1.51 0.33
C ASP A 70 -9.05 0.99 -0.57
N ALA A 71 -9.85 0.05 -0.09
CA ALA A 71 -10.94 -0.59 -0.80
C ALA A 71 -12.31 0.00 -0.41
N PRO A 72 -13.34 -0.12 -1.27
CA PRO A 72 -14.68 0.37 -0.96
C PRO A 72 -15.24 -0.20 0.35
N GLY A 73 -15.62 0.66 1.28
CA GLY A 73 -16.12 0.28 2.59
C GLY A 73 -15.06 0.04 3.65
N GLY A 74 -13.77 0.04 3.26
CA GLY A 74 -12.64 -0.28 4.14
C GLY A 74 -12.48 -1.79 4.33
N GLN A 75 -11.25 -2.24 4.26
CA GLN A 75 -10.89 -3.68 4.32
C GLN A 75 -10.23 -4.09 5.63
N THR A 76 -9.55 -3.17 6.31
CA THR A 76 -8.79 -3.48 7.52
C THR A 76 -9.61 -3.26 8.78
N GLY A 77 -10.37 -2.16 8.83
CA GLY A 77 -11.07 -1.69 10.02
C GLY A 77 -10.17 -0.95 10.99
N ASP A 78 -9.04 -0.43 10.53
CA ASP A 78 -8.04 0.32 11.31
C ASP A 78 -7.74 1.67 10.64
N ASN A 79 -6.80 2.44 11.20
CA ASN A 79 -6.40 3.76 10.73
C ASN A 79 -5.60 3.76 9.40
N ILE A 80 -5.43 2.62 8.76
CA ILE A 80 -4.74 2.44 7.48
C ILE A 80 -5.70 2.34 6.29
N ASP A 81 -6.99 2.46 6.53
CA ASP A 81 -8.02 2.54 5.50
C ASP A 81 -9.10 3.58 5.85
N ASP A 82 -10.05 3.81 4.94
CA ASP A 82 -11.15 4.76 5.11
C ASP A 82 -12.33 4.20 5.95
N SER A 83 -12.18 3.06 6.58
CA SER A 83 -13.23 2.47 7.41
C SER A 83 -13.48 3.28 8.69
N TYR A 84 -14.67 3.14 9.25
CA TYR A 84 -15.02 3.67 10.57
C TYR A 84 -14.78 2.63 11.66
N GLY A 85 -13.57 2.06 11.73
CA GLY A 85 -13.19 1.10 12.74
C GLY A 85 -13.81 -0.30 12.55
N TYR A 86 -14.29 -0.62 11.32
CA TYR A 86 -14.79 -1.94 10.97
C TYR A 86 -14.65 -2.20 9.46
N PRO A 87 -14.23 -3.40 9.01
CA PRO A 87 -13.97 -3.69 7.61
C PRO A 87 -15.27 -3.97 6.83
N TRP A 88 -16.04 -2.95 6.53
CA TRP A 88 -17.36 -3.03 5.89
C TRP A 88 -17.36 -3.63 4.49
N LEU A 89 -16.22 -3.70 3.82
CA LEU A 89 -16.06 -4.40 2.54
C LEU A 89 -16.60 -5.83 2.63
N PHE A 90 -16.36 -6.52 3.73
CA PHE A 90 -16.76 -7.92 3.91
C PHE A 90 -18.24 -8.10 4.26
N GLU A 91 -18.96 -7.02 4.56
CA GLU A 91 -20.39 -7.02 4.90
C GLU A 91 -21.28 -6.40 3.82
N SER A 92 -20.72 -5.54 2.98
CA SER A 92 -21.47 -4.77 2.00
C SER A 92 -21.34 -5.36 0.59
N GLU A 93 -22.44 -5.97 0.10
CA GLU A 93 -22.48 -6.48 -1.28
C GLU A 93 -22.22 -5.37 -2.32
N ARG A 94 -22.68 -4.13 -2.07
CA ARG A 94 -22.39 -2.98 -2.94
C ARG A 94 -20.89 -2.69 -2.98
N SER A 95 -20.21 -2.69 -1.84
CA SER A 95 -18.77 -2.44 -1.75
C SER A 95 -17.98 -3.55 -2.44
N GLN A 96 -18.38 -4.81 -2.28
CA GLN A 96 -17.76 -5.96 -2.95
C GLN A 96 -17.95 -5.90 -4.47
N GLN A 97 -19.14 -5.51 -4.95
CA GLN A 97 -19.37 -5.35 -6.38
C GLN A 97 -18.52 -4.22 -6.95
N LEU A 98 -18.50 -3.05 -6.30
CA LEU A 98 -17.67 -1.91 -6.70
C LEU A 98 -16.17 -2.27 -6.71
N PHE A 99 -15.70 -3.01 -5.72
CA PHE A 99 -14.32 -3.54 -5.67
C PHE A 99 -14.00 -4.38 -6.91
N CYS A 100 -14.87 -5.31 -7.27
CA CYS A 100 -14.69 -6.16 -8.45
C CYS A 100 -14.76 -5.36 -9.77
N ASP A 101 -15.66 -4.39 -9.87
CA ASP A 101 -15.84 -3.56 -11.06
C ASP A 101 -14.62 -2.65 -11.30
N ILE A 102 -14.05 -2.07 -10.24
CA ILE A 102 -12.82 -1.28 -10.33
C ILE A 102 -11.67 -2.15 -10.83
N TRP A 103 -11.46 -3.34 -10.24
CA TRP A 103 -10.39 -4.23 -10.68
C TRP A 103 -10.59 -4.71 -12.12
N ARG A 104 -11.82 -5.02 -12.52
CA ARG A 104 -12.12 -5.38 -13.91
C ARG A 104 -11.79 -4.23 -14.86
N ASN A 105 -12.12 -2.99 -14.51
CA ASN A 105 -11.84 -1.81 -15.34
C ASN A 105 -10.31 -1.53 -15.44
N ILE A 106 -9.57 -1.68 -14.34
CA ILE A 106 -8.11 -1.58 -14.32
C ILE A 106 -7.51 -2.67 -15.21
N ALA A 107 -7.94 -3.91 -15.04
CA ALA A 107 -7.46 -5.04 -15.82
C ALA A 107 -7.76 -4.89 -17.33
N GLU A 108 -8.98 -4.46 -17.70
CA GLU A 108 -9.33 -4.21 -19.11
C GLU A 108 -8.41 -3.18 -19.76
N ARG A 109 -8.08 -2.09 -19.02
CA ARG A 109 -7.18 -1.06 -19.52
C ARG A 109 -5.76 -1.55 -19.72
N TYR A 110 -5.25 -2.34 -18.77
CA TYR A 110 -3.82 -2.69 -18.71
C TYR A 110 -3.49 -4.12 -19.14
N LYS A 111 -4.44 -4.92 -19.60
CA LYS A 111 -4.27 -6.34 -19.97
C LYS A 111 -3.08 -6.66 -20.90
N ASN A 112 -2.59 -5.68 -21.65
CA ASN A 112 -1.46 -5.82 -22.57
C ASN A 112 -0.24 -4.99 -22.15
N GLU A 113 -0.19 -4.50 -20.92
CA GLU A 113 0.87 -3.63 -20.41
C GLU A 113 1.94 -4.43 -19.64
N PRO A 114 3.07 -4.79 -20.27
CA PRO A 114 4.06 -5.68 -19.67
C PRO A 114 4.88 -5.04 -18.53
N VAL A 115 4.77 -3.73 -18.34
CA VAL A 115 5.39 -3.02 -17.21
C VAL A 115 4.69 -3.38 -15.91
N ILE A 116 3.39 -3.63 -15.96
CA ILE A 116 2.63 -4.07 -14.79
C ILE A 116 2.92 -5.55 -14.58
N LEU A 117 3.55 -5.89 -13.45
CA LEU A 117 3.82 -7.25 -13.02
C LEU A 117 2.53 -7.94 -12.57
N GLY A 118 1.69 -7.23 -11.83
CA GLY A 118 0.46 -7.79 -11.31
C GLY A 118 -0.40 -6.81 -10.52
N TYR A 119 -1.55 -7.33 -10.09
CA TYR A 119 -2.59 -6.65 -9.32
C TYR A 119 -2.63 -7.22 -7.91
N GLU A 120 -2.24 -6.44 -6.92
CA GLU A 120 -2.40 -6.75 -5.50
C GLU A 120 -3.79 -6.29 -5.08
N LEU A 121 -4.68 -7.27 -4.91
CA LEU A 121 -6.11 -7.02 -4.84
C LEU A 121 -6.50 -6.13 -3.66
N ILE A 122 -5.85 -6.33 -2.51
CA ILE A 122 -6.27 -5.67 -1.27
C ILE A 122 -5.11 -5.61 -0.27
N ASN A 123 -4.85 -4.43 0.25
CA ASN A 123 -3.86 -4.21 1.29
C ASN A 123 -4.40 -4.59 2.67
N GLU A 124 -3.65 -5.40 3.43
CA GLU A 124 -3.81 -5.65 4.86
C GLU A 124 -5.25 -5.88 5.36
N PRO A 125 -5.99 -6.84 4.78
CA PRO A 125 -7.37 -7.07 5.17
C PRO A 125 -7.51 -7.60 6.60
N ILE A 126 -8.56 -7.17 7.30
CA ILE A 126 -9.05 -7.66 8.58
C ILE A 126 -8.03 -7.55 9.70
N ALA A 127 -8.10 -6.49 10.49
CA ALA A 127 -7.26 -6.32 11.68
C ALA A 127 -7.54 -7.44 12.74
N PRO A 128 -6.56 -7.73 13.63
CA PRO A 128 -6.63 -8.94 14.48
C PRO A 128 -7.46 -8.81 15.77
N TYR A 129 -8.27 -7.76 15.93
CA TYR A 129 -8.94 -7.45 17.20
C TYR A 129 -10.48 -7.43 17.13
N PHE A 130 -11.09 -7.95 16.05
CA PHE A 130 -12.55 -8.03 15.96
C PHE A 130 -13.09 -9.29 16.66
N ASP A 131 -14.18 -9.14 17.40
CA ASP A 131 -14.84 -10.27 18.08
C ASP A 131 -15.33 -11.34 17.08
N ASN A 132 -15.72 -10.92 15.86
CA ASN A 132 -16.16 -11.79 14.78
C ASN A 132 -15.06 -12.08 13.73
N MET A 133 -13.79 -11.99 14.11
CA MET A 133 -12.65 -12.16 13.21
C MET A 133 -12.70 -13.47 12.38
N GLU A 134 -13.11 -14.58 12.96
CA GLU A 134 -13.22 -15.87 12.25
C GLU A 134 -14.29 -15.84 11.15
N GLU A 135 -15.39 -15.14 11.39
CA GLU A 135 -16.43 -14.94 10.38
C GLU A 135 -15.90 -14.08 9.21
N LEU A 136 -15.23 -12.97 9.52
CA LEU A 136 -14.61 -12.10 8.54
C LEU A 136 -13.55 -12.85 7.71
N ASN A 137 -12.69 -13.63 8.37
CA ASN A 137 -11.70 -14.49 7.71
C ASN A 137 -12.33 -15.45 6.71
N GLY A 138 -13.50 -16.02 7.05
CA GLY A 138 -14.25 -16.91 6.16
C GLY A 138 -14.74 -16.24 4.87
N LYS A 139 -14.83 -14.90 4.83
CA LYS A 139 -15.29 -14.12 3.66
C LYS A 139 -14.15 -13.72 2.71
N LEU A 140 -12.90 -13.70 3.18
CA LEU A 140 -11.74 -13.20 2.43
C LEU A 140 -11.49 -13.98 1.13
N GLU A 141 -11.40 -15.30 1.22
CA GLU A 141 -11.13 -16.14 0.04
C GLU A 141 -12.24 -16.04 -1.02
N ALA A 142 -13.49 -15.97 -0.59
CA ALA A 142 -14.63 -15.82 -1.49
C ALA A 142 -14.58 -14.47 -2.25
N LEU A 143 -14.21 -13.38 -1.58
CA LEU A 143 -14.05 -12.08 -2.19
C LEU A 143 -12.88 -12.06 -3.19
N HIS A 144 -11.74 -12.66 -2.83
CA HIS A 144 -10.61 -12.80 -3.74
C HIS A 144 -11.00 -13.58 -5.01
N LYS A 145 -11.67 -14.72 -4.89
CA LYS A 145 -12.15 -15.51 -6.04
C LYS A 145 -13.09 -14.70 -6.93
N ARG A 146 -13.98 -13.91 -6.32
CA ARG A 146 -14.91 -13.04 -7.05
C ARG A 146 -14.16 -11.99 -7.88
N ALA A 147 -13.17 -11.33 -7.28
CA ALA A 147 -12.33 -10.34 -7.97
C ALA A 147 -11.47 -10.98 -9.06
N VAL A 148 -10.82 -12.11 -8.78
CA VAL A 148 -10.05 -12.86 -9.79
C VAL A 148 -10.92 -13.22 -10.98
N LYS A 149 -12.15 -13.72 -10.75
CA LYS A 149 -13.08 -14.02 -11.83
C LYS A 149 -13.39 -12.78 -12.68
N ALA A 150 -13.68 -11.64 -12.06
CA ALA A 150 -13.97 -10.39 -12.77
C ALA A 150 -12.78 -9.91 -13.61
N ILE A 151 -11.55 -10.01 -13.08
CA ILE A 151 -10.33 -9.69 -13.80
C ILE A 151 -10.14 -10.64 -14.98
N ARG A 152 -10.29 -11.94 -14.79
CA ARG A 152 -10.05 -12.98 -15.82
C ARG A 152 -11.04 -12.94 -16.99
N GLU A 153 -12.17 -12.26 -16.84
CA GLU A 153 -13.08 -11.97 -17.95
C GLU A 153 -12.40 -11.09 -19.04
N VAL A 154 -11.39 -10.31 -18.67
CA VAL A 154 -10.76 -9.31 -19.56
C VAL A 154 -9.25 -9.44 -19.66
N ASP A 155 -8.58 -9.99 -18.64
CA ASP A 155 -7.12 -10.11 -18.54
C ASP A 155 -6.69 -11.50 -18.07
N THR A 156 -6.02 -12.23 -18.94
CA THR A 156 -5.42 -13.54 -18.66
C THR A 156 -3.89 -13.48 -18.54
N ASN A 157 -3.28 -12.29 -18.57
CA ASN A 157 -1.83 -12.10 -18.65
C ASN A 157 -1.18 -11.85 -17.28
N HIS A 158 -1.75 -10.95 -16.49
CA HIS A 158 -1.11 -10.45 -15.27
C HIS A 158 -1.23 -11.42 -14.10
N ILE A 159 -0.23 -11.36 -13.21
CA ILE A 159 -0.24 -12.03 -11.91
C ILE A 159 -1.25 -11.34 -11.01
N ILE A 160 -1.98 -12.12 -10.22
CA ILE A 160 -2.84 -11.58 -9.17
C ILE A 160 -2.24 -11.92 -7.81
N LEU A 161 -1.98 -10.88 -7.01
CA LEU A 161 -1.40 -10.98 -5.69
C LEU A 161 -2.52 -10.97 -4.64
N LEU A 162 -2.48 -11.93 -3.73
CA LEU A 162 -3.50 -12.17 -2.71
C LEU A 162 -2.92 -11.96 -1.31
N GLY A 163 -3.41 -10.96 -0.61
CA GLY A 163 -3.05 -10.69 0.78
C GLY A 163 -3.72 -11.64 1.77
N GLY A 164 -2.99 -12.10 2.77
CA GLY A 164 -3.55 -12.82 3.90
C GLY A 164 -4.36 -11.91 4.83
N SER A 165 -5.21 -12.48 5.71
CA SER A 165 -5.86 -11.71 6.76
C SER A 165 -4.86 -11.26 7.85
N GLN A 166 -5.34 -10.48 8.82
CA GLN A 166 -4.55 -9.90 9.91
C GLN A 166 -3.27 -9.23 9.39
N TRP A 167 -3.49 -8.14 8.61
CA TRP A 167 -2.40 -7.33 8.03
C TRP A 167 -1.44 -8.14 7.15
N ASN A 168 -1.97 -8.98 6.25
CA ASN A 168 -1.21 -9.88 5.38
C ASN A 168 -0.33 -10.90 6.13
N GLY A 169 -0.64 -11.18 7.41
CA GLY A 169 0.11 -12.10 8.26
C GLY A 169 -0.48 -13.51 8.38
N ASN A 170 -1.75 -13.71 8.05
CA ASN A 170 -2.45 -14.99 8.27
C ASN A 170 -3.03 -15.56 6.98
N PHE A 171 -2.54 -16.72 6.57
CA PHE A 171 -2.96 -17.45 5.37
C PHE A 171 -3.90 -18.64 5.64
N LYS A 172 -4.29 -18.88 6.89
CA LYS A 172 -5.21 -19.95 7.27
C LYS A 172 -6.62 -19.86 6.64
N PRO A 173 -7.13 -18.65 6.28
CA PRO A 173 -8.41 -18.54 5.57
C PRO A 173 -8.44 -19.21 4.20
N PHE A 174 -7.29 -19.33 3.53
CA PHE A 174 -7.22 -19.94 2.19
C PHE A 174 -7.32 -21.45 2.25
N LYS A 175 -8.37 -22.01 1.64
CA LYS A 175 -8.66 -23.44 1.60
C LYS A 175 -8.55 -24.02 0.18
N ASP A 176 -8.90 -23.21 -0.82
CA ASP A 176 -8.78 -23.57 -2.23
C ASP A 176 -7.87 -22.56 -2.93
N THR A 177 -6.62 -22.97 -3.17
CA THR A 177 -5.54 -22.10 -3.64
C THR A 177 -5.19 -22.33 -5.12
N LYS A 178 -5.91 -23.24 -5.83
CA LYS A 178 -5.58 -23.65 -7.21
C LYS A 178 -6.70 -23.32 -8.20
N TYR A 179 -7.31 -22.15 -8.07
CA TYR A 179 -8.41 -21.73 -8.92
C TYR A 179 -7.97 -20.81 -10.08
N ASP A 180 -6.70 -20.44 -10.13
CA ASP A 180 -6.09 -19.67 -11.21
C ASP A 180 -4.59 -19.97 -11.29
N ASP A 181 -4.03 -20.01 -12.51
CA ASP A 181 -2.64 -20.42 -12.74
C ASP A 181 -1.62 -19.30 -12.52
N LYS A 182 -2.07 -18.07 -12.32
CA LYS A 182 -1.21 -16.88 -12.18
C LYS A 182 -1.48 -16.15 -10.85
N LEU A 183 -1.50 -16.92 -9.77
CA LEU A 183 -1.60 -16.37 -8.41
C LEU A 183 -0.23 -16.26 -7.76
N MET A 184 -0.07 -15.24 -6.93
CA MET A 184 1.02 -15.02 -6.01
C MET A 184 0.43 -14.59 -4.67
N TYR A 185 1.02 -14.99 -3.55
CA TYR A 185 0.60 -14.49 -2.24
C TYR A 185 1.51 -13.36 -1.80
N THR A 186 0.96 -12.38 -1.09
CA THR A 186 1.70 -11.27 -0.49
C THR A 186 1.58 -11.30 1.02
N CYS A 187 2.71 -11.14 1.71
CA CYS A 187 2.81 -11.06 3.17
C CYS A 187 3.51 -9.78 3.60
N HIS A 188 3.26 -9.32 4.83
CA HIS A 188 3.87 -8.12 5.42
C HIS A 188 4.55 -8.44 6.74
N ARG A 189 5.67 -7.75 7.05
CA ARG A 189 6.38 -7.90 8.31
C ARG A 189 7.20 -6.66 8.68
N TYR A 190 6.93 -6.10 9.84
CA TYR A 190 7.61 -4.90 10.32
C TYR A 190 8.47 -5.12 11.58
N GLY A 191 8.43 -6.31 12.17
CA GLY A 191 9.12 -6.54 13.44
C GLY A 191 9.38 -8.00 13.74
N GLY A 192 9.85 -8.25 14.96
CA GLY A 192 10.32 -9.55 15.40
C GLY A 192 11.82 -9.75 15.10
N ALA A 193 12.37 -10.89 15.48
CA ALA A 193 13.76 -11.21 15.17
C ALA A 193 13.93 -11.38 13.64
N PRO A 194 14.99 -10.80 13.02
CA PRO A 194 15.26 -10.98 11.60
C PRO A 194 15.93 -12.35 11.38
N THR A 195 15.15 -13.43 11.52
CA THR A 195 15.60 -14.80 11.37
C THR A 195 14.66 -15.59 10.45
N LYS A 196 15.15 -16.70 9.91
CA LYS A 196 14.33 -17.58 9.05
C LYS A 196 13.10 -18.11 9.77
N GLU A 197 13.21 -18.37 11.06
CA GLU A 197 12.11 -18.86 11.90
C GLU A 197 10.94 -17.86 11.92
N ALA A 198 11.25 -16.55 11.88
CA ALA A 198 10.24 -15.50 11.88
C ALA A 198 9.36 -15.48 10.61
N ILE A 199 9.82 -16.11 9.52
CA ILE A 199 9.07 -16.22 8.25
C ILE A 199 8.74 -17.67 7.89
N GLN A 200 8.98 -18.60 8.80
CA GLN A 200 8.80 -20.03 8.54
C GLN A 200 7.35 -20.39 8.18
N GLU A 201 6.37 -19.72 8.78
CA GLU A 201 4.95 -19.91 8.45
C GLU A 201 4.62 -19.49 7.00
N PHE A 202 5.23 -18.42 6.49
CA PHE A 202 5.06 -17.96 5.11
C PHE A 202 5.72 -18.94 4.13
N ILE A 203 6.92 -19.42 4.45
CA ILE A 203 7.62 -20.43 3.65
C ILE A 203 6.80 -21.72 3.62
N ALA A 204 6.33 -22.20 4.76
CA ALA A 204 5.54 -23.42 4.85
C ALA A 204 4.23 -23.32 4.05
N PHE A 205 3.52 -22.20 4.14
CA PHE A 205 2.33 -21.97 3.35
C PHE A 205 2.64 -21.96 1.85
N ARG A 206 3.62 -21.15 1.41
CA ARG A 206 4.09 -21.08 0.02
C ARG A 206 4.38 -22.46 -0.55
N ASP A 207 5.15 -23.26 0.18
CA ASP A 207 5.57 -24.59 -0.26
C ASP A 207 4.39 -25.58 -0.30
N SER A 208 3.44 -25.46 0.65
CA SER A 208 2.24 -26.31 0.70
C SER A 208 1.30 -26.08 -0.48
N VAL A 209 1.17 -24.84 -0.95
CA VAL A 209 0.31 -24.47 -2.08
C VAL A 209 1.03 -24.53 -3.42
N ASN A 210 2.37 -24.56 -3.40
CA ASN A 210 3.24 -24.50 -4.57
C ASN A 210 2.97 -23.28 -5.48
N LEU A 211 2.81 -22.11 -4.86
CA LEU A 211 2.64 -20.82 -5.52
C LEU A 211 3.67 -19.83 -4.99
N PRO A 212 4.13 -18.85 -5.76
CA PRO A 212 5.10 -17.88 -5.30
C PRO A 212 4.54 -17.02 -4.17
N MET A 213 5.45 -16.54 -3.32
CA MET A 213 5.18 -15.57 -2.26
C MET A 213 6.10 -14.38 -2.40
N TYR A 214 5.57 -13.22 -2.05
CA TYR A 214 6.23 -11.93 -2.11
C TYR A 214 6.03 -11.20 -0.78
N MET A 215 7.06 -10.53 -0.29
CA MET A 215 6.98 -9.69 0.90
C MET A 215 6.62 -8.26 0.46
N GLY A 216 5.32 -7.94 0.48
CA GLY A 216 4.79 -6.68 -0.03
C GLY A 216 5.21 -5.45 0.77
N GLU A 217 5.42 -5.63 2.08
CA GLU A 217 5.89 -4.56 2.94
C GLU A 217 6.84 -5.05 4.01
N ILE A 218 7.98 -4.35 4.11
CA ILE A 218 8.90 -4.31 5.24
C ILE A 218 9.22 -2.84 5.52
N GLY A 219 9.73 -2.51 6.69
CA GLY A 219 10.11 -1.11 6.99
C GLY A 219 10.00 -0.80 8.47
N HIS A 220 9.97 0.50 8.80
CA HIS A 220 9.76 1.00 10.16
C HIS A 220 10.65 0.37 11.23
N ASN A 221 11.89 -0.03 10.87
CA ASN A 221 12.83 -0.70 11.77
C ASN A 221 14.25 -0.16 11.57
N THR A 222 15.22 -0.64 12.36
CA THR A 222 16.61 -0.20 12.24
C THR A 222 17.28 -0.66 10.94
N SER A 223 18.33 0.02 10.53
CA SER A 223 19.12 -0.33 9.35
C SER A 223 19.67 -1.77 9.43
N GLU A 224 20.12 -2.21 10.60
CA GLU A 224 20.63 -3.57 10.82
C GLU A 224 19.53 -4.62 10.64
N TRP A 225 18.33 -4.34 11.17
CA TRP A 225 17.17 -5.22 11.00
C TRP A 225 16.80 -5.33 9.52
N GLN A 226 16.71 -4.19 8.81
CA GLN A 226 16.37 -4.15 7.38
C GLN A 226 17.36 -4.98 6.55
N SER A 227 18.66 -4.73 6.75
CA SER A 227 19.72 -5.46 6.04
C SER A 227 19.64 -6.97 6.25
N SER A 228 19.46 -7.39 7.51
CA SER A 228 19.35 -8.81 7.86
C SER A 228 18.09 -9.43 7.28
N PHE A 229 16.96 -8.73 7.34
CA PHE A 229 15.68 -9.25 6.91
C PHE A 229 15.57 -9.35 5.37
N CYS A 230 16.06 -8.34 4.63
CA CYS A 230 16.14 -8.41 3.16
C CYS A 230 16.96 -9.62 2.70
N LYS A 231 18.12 -9.86 3.34
CA LYS A 231 18.96 -11.02 3.04
C LYS A 231 18.23 -12.35 3.27
N ILE A 232 17.47 -12.46 4.38
CA ILE A 232 16.68 -13.67 4.66
C ILE A 232 15.60 -13.88 3.58
N MET A 233 14.93 -12.81 3.11
CA MET A 233 13.98 -12.92 2.02
C MET A 233 14.63 -13.45 0.75
N GLU A 234 15.75 -12.87 0.35
CA GLU A 234 16.50 -13.26 -0.86
C GLU A 234 17.01 -14.70 -0.78
N GLU A 235 17.58 -15.11 0.35
CA GLU A 235 18.06 -16.48 0.60
C GLU A 235 16.93 -17.53 0.53
N ASN A 236 15.67 -17.12 0.72
CA ASN A 236 14.49 -17.98 0.63
C ASN A 236 13.67 -17.77 -0.65
N ASN A 237 14.22 -17.08 -1.66
CA ASN A 237 13.57 -16.78 -2.94
C ASN A 237 12.23 -16.05 -2.76
N ILE A 238 12.17 -15.09 -1.85
CA ILE A 238 11.03 -14.20 -1.62
C ILE A 238 11.45 -12.80 -2.06
N GLY A 239 10.84 -12.27 -3.12
CA GLY A 239 10.98 -10.88 -3.50
C GLY A 239 10.35 -9.97 -2.45
N TRP A 240 10.82 -8.73 -2.37
CA TRP A 240 10.33 -7.80 -1.36
C TRP A 240 10.24 -6.36 -1.88
N THR A 241 9.35 -5.58 -1.28
CA THR A 241 9.35 -4.11 -1.30
C THR A 241 9.32 -3.59 0.12
N PHE A 242 9.78 -2.35 0.31
CA PHE A 242 9.75 -1.73 1.63
C PHE A 242 8.77 -0.53 1.65
N TRP A 243 8.32 -0.18 2.84
CA TRP A 243 7.38 0.88 3.10
C TRP A 243 7.96 1.96 4.04
N PRO A 244 7.79 3.25 3.73
CA PRO A 244 7.47 3.82 2.43
C PRO A 244 8.68 4.54 1.80
N TYR A 245 8.54 4.92 0.52
CA TYR A 245 9.57 5.69 -0.19
C TYR A 245 9.81 7.07 0.44
N LYS A 246 8.75 7.82 0.78
CA LYS A 246 8.82 9.14 1.45
C LYS A 246 8.13 9.11 2.81
N LYS A 247 8.77 9.70 3.82
CA LYS A 247 8.21 9.83 5.16
C LYS A 247 8.84 11.00 5.92
N LYS A 248 8.21 11.39 7.04
CA LYS A 248 8.67 12.49 7.91
C LYS A 248 9.88 12.15 8.81
N ASP A 249 10.29 10.90 8.86
CA ASP A 249 11.42 10.42 9.68
C ASP A 249 12.49 9.75 8.82
N ASP A 250 13.49 9.14 9.43
CA ASP A 250 14.64 8.52 8.79
C ASP A 250 14.43 7.06 8.36
N SER A 251 13.29 6.45 8.71
CA SER A 251 12.96 5.08 8.32
C SER A 251 12.31 5.00 6.92
N CYS A 252 12.93 5.63 5.93
CA CYS A 252 12.46 5.71 4.54
C CYS A 252 13.64 6.02 3.60
N ILE A 253 13.41 6.00 2.29
CA ILE A 253 14.44 6.43 1.32
C ILE A 253 14.60 7.94 1.28
N MET A 254 13.48 8.70 1.32
CA MET A 254 13.48 10.15 1.19
C MET A 254 12.79 10.79 2.40
N GLY A 255 13.55 11.37 3.30
CA GLY A 255 13.04 12.08 4.48
C GLY A 255 12.41 13.43 4.11
N ILE A 256 11.17 13.65 4.54
CA ILE A 256 10.45 14.93 4.38
C ILE A 256 10.72 15.79 5.60
N GLN A 257 11.27 16.98 5.39
CA GLN A 257 11.42 17.97 6.46
C GLN A 257 10.07 18.57 6.83
N MET A 258 9.70 18.44 8.10
CA MET A 258 8.44 18.99 8.58
C MET A 258 8.55 20.52 8.70
N PRO A 259 7.48 21.27 8.32
CA PRO A 259 7.45 22.74 8.48
C PRO A 259 7.53 23.17 9.94
N ASP A 260 8.12 24.35 10.21
CA ASP A 260 8.33 24.89 11.56
C ASP A 260 7.07 24.89 12.45
N ASN A 261 5.92 25.16 11.87
CA ASN A 261 4.65 25.24 12.61
C ASN A 261 3.81 23.95 12.59
N TRP A 262 4.34 22.82 12.11
CA TRP A 262 3.61 21.57 12.00
C TRP A 262 3.16 21.01 13.35
N ASN A 263 3.96 21.21 14.38
CA ASN A 263 3.66 20.79 15.76
C ASN A 263 2.34 21.39 16.31
N HIS A 264 1.94 22.60 15.87
CA HIS A 264 0.65 23.18 16.26
C HIS A 264 -0.54 22.46 15.64
N ILE A 265 -0.38 21.88 14.43
CA ILE A 265 -1.39 21.05 13.78
C ILE A 265 -1.52 19.72 14.52
N VAL A 266 -0.40 19.09 14.87
CA VAL A 266 -0.37 17.85 15.65
C VAL A 266 -1.01 18.07 17.02
N ALA A 267 -0.59 19.11 17.77
CA ALA A 267 -1.16 19.43 19.06
C ALA A 267 -2.68 19.68 19.00
N PHE A 268 -3.18 20.28 17.91
CA PHE A 268 -4.62 20.42 17.72
C PHE A 268 -5.30 19.07 17.47
N SER A 269 -4.70 18.19 16.67
CA SER A 269 -5.28 16.87 16.37
C SER A 269 -5.37 16.00 17.64
N GLU A 270 -4.44 16.14 18.56
CA GLU A 270 -4.34 15.40 19.83
C GLU A 270 -5.09 16.08 20.99
N SER A 271 -5.64 17.28 20.76
CA SER A 271 -6.33 18.02 21.83
C SER A 271 -7.66 17.37 22.23
N PRO A 272 -8.15 17.60 23.48
CA PRO A 272 -9.45 17.11 23.90
C PRO A 272 -10.58 17.56 22.99
N ARG A 273 -11.50 16.64 22.68
CA ARG A 273 -12.63 16.82 21.75
C ARG A 273 -13.99 16.47 22.35
N GLY A 274 -14.10 16.48 23.69
CA GLY A 274 -15.34 16.18 24.42
C GLY A 274 -16.43 17.23 24.25
N SER A 275 -16.08 18.45 23.82
CA SER A 275 -17.01 19.51 23.53
C SER A 275 -16.54 20.45 22.41
N TYR A 276 -17.49 21.13 21.74
CA TYR A 276 -17.14 22.18 20.77
C TYR A 276 -16.37 23.35 21.39
N ALA A 277 -16.51 23.59 22.69
CA ALA A 277 -15.78 24.62 23.40
C ALA A 277 -14.29 24.26 23.48
N GLU A 278 -13.95 23.02 23.80
CA GLU A 278 -12.57 22.51 23.80
C GLU A 278 -11.94 22.59 22.42
N ILE A 279 -12.64 22.13 21.38
CA ILE A 279 -12.18 22.20 19.99
C ILE A 279 -11.87 23.65 19.59
N ARG A 280 -12.79 24.59 19.90
CA ARG A 280 -12.55 26.03 19.59
C ARG A 280 -11.36 26.61 20.33
N LYS A 281 -11.18 26.23 21.62
CA LYS A 281 -10.07 26.71 22.44
C LYS A 281 -8.72 26.21 21.93
N ALA A 282 -8.67 24.96 21.45
CA ALA A 282 -7.45 24.33 20.95
C ALA A 282 -7.09 24.76 19.50
N ARG A 283 -8.01 25.37 18.76
CA ARG A 283 -7.82 25.71 17.33
C ARG A 283 -6.61 26.62 17.13
N PRO A 284 -5.63 26.21 16.31
CA PRO A 284 -4.48 27.04 15.97
C PRO A 284 -4.87 28.19 15.03
N ASP A 285 -3.96 29.15 14.88
CA ASP A 285 -4.13 30.24 13.91
C ASP A 285 -4.26 29.71 12.48
N GLN A 286 -5.27 30.20 11.75
CA GLN A 286 -5.60 29.68 10.44
C GLN A 286 -4.53 30.03 9.38
N GLN A 287 -3.89 31.19 9.48
CA GLN A 287 -2.86 31.59 8.52
C GLN A 287 -1.61 30.75 8.73
N MET A 288 -1.25 30.50 9.98
CA MET A 288 -0.16 29.61 10.34
C MET A 288 -0.40 28.17 9.82
N VAL A 289 -1.62 27.61 10.00
CA VAL A 289 -1.97 26.29 9.47
C VAL A 289 -1.83 26.26 7.95
N ARG A 290 -2.39 27.26 7.25
CA ARG A 290 -2.27 27.36 5.77
C ARG A 290 -0.82 27.42 5.30
N LYS A 291 0.02 28.21 6.00
CA LYS A 291 1.44 28.29 5.70
C LYS A 291 2.11 26.93 5.90
N ALA A 292 1.90 26.27 7.04
CA ALA A 292 2.48 24.96 7.33
C ALA A 292 2.07 23.91 6.30
N MET A 293 0.79 23.88 5.89
CA MET A 293 0.32 22.97 4.84
C MET A 293 0.97 23.24 3.48
N ASN A 294 1.11 24.51 3.09
CA ASN A 294 1.78 24.88 1.85
C ASN A 294 3.27 24.54 1.87
N ASP A 295 3.96 24.81 2.99
CA ASP A 295 5.37 24.45 3.17
C ASP A 295 5.55 22.92 3.14
N PHE A 296 4.65 22.16 3.76
CA PHE A 296 4.65 20.69 3.68
C PHE A 296 4.55 20.20 2.24
N ILE A 297 3.63 20.77 1.44
CA ILE A 297 3.51 20.44 0.02
C ILE A 297 4.82 20.69 -0.74
N GLN A 298 5.52 21.79 -0.45
CA GLN A 298 6.81 22.07 -1.07
C GLN A 298 7.89 21.08 -0.60
N ASN A 299 7.91 20.76 0.71
CA ASN A 299 8.89 19.86 1.29
C ASN A 299 8.72 18.41 0.82
N CYS A 300 7.52 18.01 0.36
CA CYS A 300 7.29 16.69 -0.25
C CYS A 300 7.88 16.55 -1.67
N LYS A 301 8.27 17.64 -2.33
CA LYS A 301 8.93 17.56 -3.64
C LYS A 301 10.29 16.87 -3.51
N LYS A 302 10.62 16.00 -4.46
CA LYS A 302 11.86 15.20 -4.46
C LYS A 302 13.11 16.03 -4.19
N GLU A 303 13.21 17.20 -4.81
CA GLU A 303 14.36 18.12 -4.67
C GLU A 303 14.51 18.73 -3.28
N ASN A 304 13.47 18.71 -2.46
CA ASN A 304 13.46 19.23 -1.09
C ASN A 304 13.50 18.11 -0.02
N CYS A 305 13.39 16.85 -0.43
CA CYS A 305 13.54 15.70 0.47
C CYS A 305 15.02 15.35 0.66
N ILE A 306 15.35 14.75 1.80
CA ILE A 306 16.71 14.33 2.15
C ILE A 306 16.86 12.83 1.94
N PRO A 307 17.76 12.36 1.05
CA PRO A 307 18.05 10.93 0.93
C PRO A 307 18.66 10.37 2.23
N GLN A 308 18.05 9.33 2.77
CA GLN A 308 18.51 8.65 3.99
C GLN A 308 19.54 7.57 3.61
N LYS A 309 20.80 8.00 3.48
CA LYS A 309 21.89 7.18 2.91
C LYS A 309 22.10 5.85 3.62
N GLU A 310 22.10 5.87 4.95
CA GLU A 310 22.30 4.67 5.75
C GLU A 310 21.16 3.67 5.54
N TYR A 311 19.90 4.16 5.55
CA TYR A 311 18.74 3.34 5.29
C TYR A 311 18.72 2.77 3.87
N ILE A 312 19.09 3.58 2.87
CA ILE A 312 19.25 3.13 1.47
C ILE A 312 20.26 1.99 1.38
N HIS A 313 21.43 2.13 2.00
CA HIS A 313 22.47 1.10 1.99
C HIS A 313 22.04 -0.17 2.73
N SER A 314 21.27 -0.04 3.82
CA SER A 314 20.77 -1.20 4.57
C SER A 314 19.82 -2.08 3.75
N LEU A 315 19.14 -1.50 2.77
CA LEU A 315 18.30 -2.22 1.80
C LEU A 315 19.08 -2.83 0.64
N GLY A 316 20.43 -2.72 0.64
CA GLY A 316 21.27 -3.20 -0.46
C GLY A 316 21.32 -2.27 -1.68
N PHE A 317 20.69 -1.10 -1.59
CA PHE A 317 20.71 -0.10 -2.66
C PHE A 317 22.00 0.76 -2.60
N SER A 318 22.38 1.34 -3.73
CA SER A 318 23.54 2.23 -3.83
C SER A 318 23.25 3.41 -4.72
N PHE A 319 23.87 4.56 -4.40
CA PHE A 319 23.87 5.69 -5.32
C PHE A 319 24.83 5.37 -6.49
N GLN A 320 24.30 5.45 -7.70
CA GLN A 320 25.09 5.38 -8.93
C GLN A 320 25.66 6.74 -9.31
#